data_22255a593c6193246e37757622bad0f7
#
_entry.id   22255a593c6193246e37757622bad0f7
#
_cell.length_a   1.000
_cell.length_b   1.000
_cell.length_c   1.000
_cell.angle_alpha   90.00
_cell.angle_beta   90.00
_cell.angle_gamma   90.00
#
_symmetry.space_group_name_H-M   'P 1'
#
loop_
_entity.id
_entity.type
_entity.pdbx_description
1 polymer ?
#
loop_
_entity_poly.entity_id
_entity_poly.type
_entity_poly.pdbx_seq_one_letter_code
_entity_poly.pdbx_strand_id
1 'polypeptide(L)' 'MYLHIGNNVMLPEKHIIGVFDLEITSQSKRTSEFLRRAEDESLVIDACEDIPKTFLVCDHPYHPQLVYLSELSS' A
#
# COMPACT_ATOMS: atom_id res chain seq x y z
N MET A 1 -5.51 -15.41 -8.00
CA MET A 1 -6.32 -14.30 -8.48
C MET A 1 -5.60 -12.98 -8.26
N TYR A 2 -5.81 -12.00 -9.11
CA TYR A 2 -5.09 -10.72 -9.05
C TYR A 2 -6.05 -9.58 -8.71
N LEU A 3 -5.57 -8.63 -7.92
CA LEU A 3 -6.30 -7.41 -7.60
C LEU A 3 -5.72 -6.25 -8.39
N HIS A 4 -6.58 -5.57 -9.16
CA HIS A 4 -6.18 -4.39 -9.92
C HIS A 4 -6.31 -3.16 -9.01
N ILE A 5 -5.20 -2.49 -8.72
CA ILE A 5 -5.17 -1.40 -7.74
C ILE A 5 -5.04 -0.01 -8.36
N GLY A 6 -4.79 0.08 -9.66
CA GLY A 6 -4.69 1.36 -10.38
C GLY A 6 -3.46 1.38 -11.27
N ASN A 7 -3.41 2.33 -12.23
CA ASN A 7 -2.26 2.52 -13.14
C ASN A 7 -1.69 1.24 -13.74
N ASN A 8 -2.56 0.31 -14.12
CA ASN A 8 -2.18 -0.99 -14.68
C ASN A 8 -1.37 -1.87 -13.70
N VAL A 9 -1.44 -1.57 -12.42
CA VAL A 9 -0.78 -2.40 -11.41
C VAL A 9 -1.75 -3.48 -10.93
N MET A 10 -1.33 -4.73 -11.04
CA MET A 10 -2.11 -5.88 -10.58
C MET A 10 -1.28 -6.66 -9.59
N LEU A 11 -1.86 -6.98 -8.45
CA LEU A 11 -1.17 -7.71 -7.38
C LEU A 11 -1.80 -9.07 -7.16
N PRO A 12 -0.99 -10.14 -7.04
CA PRO A 12 -1.52 -11.44 -6.64
C PRO A 12 -2.09 -11.35 -5.22
N GLU A 13 -3.34 -11.76 -5.05
CA GLU A 13 -3.99 -11.68 -3.74
C GLU A 13 -3.21 -12.42 -2.65
N LYS A 14 -2.55 -13.51 -3.00
CA LYS A 14 -1.79 -14.30 -2.03
C LYS A 14 -0.61 -13.56 -1.43
N HIS A 15 -0.15 -12.49 -2.08
CA HIS A 15 0.96 -11.68 -1.56
C HIS A 15 0.48 -10.45 -0.78
N ILE A 16 -0.81 -10.20 -0.74
CA ILE A 16 -1.37 -9.06 -0.01
C ILE A 16 -1.56 -9.44 1.44
N ILE A 17 -0.85 -8.75 2.33
CA ILE A 17 -0.95 -8.98 3.76
C ILE A 17 -2.15 -8.23 4.34
N GLY A 18 -2.38 -7.00 3.88
CA GLY A 18 -3.51 -6.23 4.37
C GLY A 18 -3.84 -5.06 3.44
N VAL A 19 -5.09 -4.60 3.55
CA VAL A 19 -5.59 -3.43 2.84
C VAL A 19 -6.16 -2.48 3.88
N PHE A 20 -5.70 -1.24 3.90
CA PHE A 20 -6.05 -0.30 4.96
C PHE A 20 -6.52 1.02 4.38
N ASP A 21 -7.54 1.59 5.03
CA ASP A 21 -8.05 2.90 4.66
C ASP A 21 -7.10 3.98 5.18
N LEU A 22 -6.57 4.80 4.27
CA LEU A 22 -5.60 5.83 4.63
C LEU A 22 -6.19 6.91 5.52
N GLU A 23 -7.45 7.28 5.30
CA GLU A 23 -8.08 8.33 6.07
C GLU A 23 -8.24 7.92 7.54
N ILE A 24 -8.61 6.68 7.77
CA ILE A 24 -8.82 6.16 9.12
C ILE A 24 -7.50 5.82 9.80
N THR A 25 -6.67 5.05 9.12
CA THR A 25 -5.46 4.51 9.74
C THR A 25 -4.33 5.53 9.87
N SER A 26 -4.29 6.57 9.01
CA SER A 26 -3.24 7.58 9.11
C SER A 26 -3.38 8.46 10.35
N GLN A 27 -4.52 8.38 11.05
CA GLN A 27 -4.69 9.05 12.34
C GLN A 27 -3.91 8.34 13.45
N SER A 28 -3.52 7.09 13.22
CA SER A 28 -2.69 6.36 14.16
C SER A 28 -1.24 6.78 14.02
N LYS A 29 -0.61 7.09 15.17
CA LYS A 29 0.80 7.45 15.18
C LYS A 29 1.68 6.31 14.67
N ARG A 30 1.36 5.07 15.04
CA ARG A 30 2.12 3.90 14.60
C ARG A 30 2.04 3.71 13.09
N THR A 31 0.86 3.91 12.53
CA THR A 31 0.66 3.78 11.09
C THR A 31 1.42 4.87 10.34
N SER A 32 1.37 6.11 10.85
CA SER A 32 2.11 7.21 10.24
C SER A 32 3.61 6.96 10.26
N GLU A 33 4.13 6.45 11.35
CA GLU A 33 5.55 6.12 11.46
C GLU A 33 5.93 4.98 10.53
N PHE A 34 5.07 3.96 10.40
CA PHE A 34 5.28 2.85 9.48
C PHE A 34 5.38 3.34 8.04
N LEU A 35 4.45 4.19 7.62
CA LEU A 35 4.43 4.72 6.26
C LEU A 35 5.64 5.60 5.99
N ARG A 36 6.03 6.43 6.96
CA ARG A 36 7.21 7.26 6.81
C ARG A 36 8.47 6.42 6.65
N ARG A 37 8.60 5.37 7.45
CA ARG A 37 9.75 4.47 7.37
C ARG A 37 9.79 3.77 6.01
N ALA A 38 8.64 3.34 5.51
CA ALA A 38 8.56 2.70 4.21
C ALA A 38 8.98 3.67 3.10
N GLU A 39 8.58 4.93 3.18
CA GLU A 39 8.99 5.95 2.23
C GLU A 39 10.51 6.19 2.28
N ASP A 40 11.06 6.27 3.49
CA ASP A 40 12.50 6.48 3.68
C ASP A 40 13.32 5.33 3.08
N GLU A 41 12.78 4.13 3.11
CA GLU A 41 13.44 2.95 2.55
C GLU A 41 13.08 2.70 1.09
N SER A 42 12.32 3.60 0.47
CA SER A 42 11.87 3.51 -0.92
C SER A 42 11.04 2.27 -1.20
N LEU A 43 10.23 1.87 -0.22
CA LEU A 43 9.36 0.70 -0.32
C LEU A 43 7.92 1.06 -0.66
N VAL A 44 7.62 2.34 -0.89
CA VAL A 44 6.28 2.80 -1.25
C VAL A 44 6.17 2.94 -2.75
N ILE A 45 5.15 2.31 -3.33
CA ILE A 45 4.86 2.37 -4.75
C ILE A 45 3.51 3.04 -4.94
N ASP A 46 3.49 4.16 -5.65
CA ASP A 46 2.27 4.91 -5.90
C ASP A 46 1.58 4.38 -7.16
N ALA A 47 0.42 3.78 -6.99
CA ALA A 47 -0.39 3.27 -8.09
C ALA A 47 -1.60 4.17 -8.36
N CYS A 48 -1.57 5.41 -7.89
CA CYS A 48 -2.66 6.37 -8.06
C CYS A 48 -2.29 7.47 -9.03
N GLU A 49 -3.31 7.99 -9.73
CA GLU A 49 -3.14 9.20 -10.54
C GLU A 49 -3.57 10.44 -9.76
N ASP A 50 -4.32 10.24 -8.70
CA ASP A 50 -4.90 11.30 -7.88
C ASP A 50 -4.57 11.00 -6.41
N ILE A 51 -5.42 11.46 -5.50
CA ILE A 51 -5.19 11.30 -4.06
C ILE A 51 -5.44 9.84 -3.66
N PRO A 52 -4.48 9.18 -3.01
CA PRO A 52 -4.69 7.80 -2.57
C PRO A 52 -5.71 7.70 -1.44
N LYS A 53 -6.50 6.64 -1.46
CA LYS A 53 -7.51 6.37 -0.43
C LYS A 53 -7.16 5.19 0.44
N THR A 54 -6.38 4.26 -0.08
CA THR A 54 -5.99 3.06 0.64
C THR A 54 -4.51 2.80 0.46
N PHE A 55 -3.95 2.03 1.37
CA PHE A 55 -2.64 1.45 1.14
C PHE A 55 -2.72 -0.07 1.37
N LEU A 56 -1.92 -0.78 0.60
CA LEU A 56 -1.83 -2.23 0.68
C LEU A 56 -0.43 -2.62 1.10
N VAL A 57 -0.34 -3.49 2.09
CA VAL A 57 0.94 -4.04 2.52
C VAL A 57 1.10 -5.40 1.85
N CYS A 58 2.17 -5.56 1.12
CA CYS A 58 2.40 -6.77 0.34
C CYS A 58 3.71 -7.44 0.72
N ASP A 59 3.69 -8.76 0.69
CA ASP A 59 4.89 -9.56 0.87
C ASP A 59 5.66 -9.62 -0.45
N HIS A 60 6.99 -9.63 -0.36
CA HIS A 60 7.85 -9.72 -1.54
C HIS A 60 9.07 -10.58 -1.22
N PRO A 61 9.46 -11.49 -2.13
CA PRO A 61 10.57 -12.41 -1.84
C PRO A 61 11.93 -11.74 -1.65
N TYR A 62 12.12 -10.55 -2.20
CA TYR A 62 13.42 -9.86 -2.16
C TYR A 62 13.41 -8.57 -1.35
N HIS A 63 12.28 -8.19 -0.80
CA HIS A 63 12.14 -6.97 0.01
C HIS A 63 11.39 -7.29 1.30
N PRO A 64 11.62 -6.51 2.37
CA PRO A 64 10.91 -6.77 3.64
C PRO A 64 9.40 -6.69 3.48
N GLN A 65 8.91 -5.60 2.95
CA GLN A 65 7.49 -5.42 2.67
C GLN A 65 7.35 -4.24 1.73
N LEU A 66 6.46 -4.36 0.76
CA LEU A 66 6.14 -3.26 -0.14
C LEU A 66 4.80 -2.66 0.23
N VAL A 67 4.70 -1.35 0.12
CA VAL A 67 3.47 -0.62 0.38
C VAL A 67 3.02 0.01 -0.93
N TYR A 68 1.79 -0.30 -1.34
CA TYR A 68 1.19 0.29 -2.54
C TYR A 68 0.11 1.27 -2.13
N LEU A 69 0.13 2.45 -2.73
CA LEU A 69 -0.92 3.44 -2.54
C LEU A 69 -1.93 3.29 -3.67
N SER A 70 -3.21 3.29 -3.33
CA SER A 70 -4.27 3.02 -4.29
C SER A 70 -5.46 3.95 -4.09
N GLU A 71 -6.24 4.15 -5.15
CA GLU A 71 -7.49 4.89 -5.11
C GLU A 71 -8.69 4.00 -4.80
N LEU A 72 -8.49 2.70 -4.64
CA LEU A 72 -9.57 1.78 -4.32
C LEU A 72 -10.21 2.10 -2.98
N SER A 73 -11.49 1.86 -2.88
CA SER A 73 -12.18 1.91 -1.60
C SER A 73 -11.87 0.65 -0.80
N SER A 74 -11.65 0.83 0.48
CA SER A 74 -11.39 -0.29 1.38
C SER A 74 -12.64 -1.10 1.67
#